data_a7a14cf817a6b064499b23b7f9a9c088
#
_entry.id   a7a14cf817a6b064499b23b7f9a9c088
#
_cell.length_a   1.000
_cell.length_b   1.000
_cell.length_c   1.000
_cell.angle_alpha   90.00
_cell.angle_beta   90.00
_cell.angle_gamma   90.00
#
_symmetry.space_group_name_H-M   'P 1'
#
loop_
_entity.id
_entity.type
_entity.pdbx_description
1 polymer ?
#
loop_
_entity_poly.entity_id
_entity_poly.type
_entity_poly.pdbx_seq_one_letter_code
_entity_poly.pdbx_strand_id
1 'polypeptide(L)'
;MRIAITYHYSLSFGGSERVLEVLAEMYPQADFFTLFVDPRFLPEKLNSRNINTSFLNRIPGKKRLYRHLLPLYPMAVECLDLSGYDLVISADGAATKGVLTDQEALHLCYCHSPSRSFWDQYAANRSTMPWLARSMFAPVSQYMRMWDYAAAQHIDGFIASSQYVADRIQKYYRRASTVIYPPVATDGAYLAASHEDYYLSVGRLVPSKQVDILIAACNQLPRNLRIAGTGSDEKRLRSLAGPTIEFLGRIDDQALKLDYAKSRALLFAADEDFGLVPVEAQAFGCPVIAYGRGGSLETVVAIKPGAPSGRVSHTSAPTGVFFAEQTPASVIAAILQFESVEDQFNPPEIQRHAHQFDTSVFVSRMHNYVDRQLEKRQVDRVEESALMTAVT
;
A
#
# COMPACT_ATOMS: atom_id res chain seq x y z
N MET A 1 5.85 -20.57 -20.68
CA MET A 1 5.64 -20.34 -19.24
C MET A 1 4.21 -19.84 -19.02
N ARG A 2 3.40 -20.59 -18.27
CA ARG A 2 2.05 -20.18 -17.85
C ARG A 2 2.15 -19.39 -16.54
N ILE A 3 1.48 -18.24 -16.47
CA ILE A 3 1.59 -17.32 -15.34
C ILE A 3 0.21 -17.10 -14.71
N ALA A 4 0.13 -17.23 -13.38
CA ALA A 4 -1.04 -16.86 -12.60
C ALA A 4 -0.72 -15.65 -11.70
N ILE A 5 -1.64 -14.71 -11.64
CA ILE A 5 -1.58 -13.58 -10.70
C ILE A 5 -2.77 -13.70 -9.75
N THR A 6 -2.49 -13.76 -8.45
CA THR A 6 -3.54 -13.85 -7.43
C THR A 6 -3.63 -12.52 -6.66
N TYR A 7 -4.84 -12.07 -6.39
CA TYR A 7 -5.08 -10.84 -5.63
C TYR A 7 -6.32 -10.98 -4.74
N HIS A 8 -6.36 -10.19 -3.66
CA HIS A 8 -7.32 -10.41 -2.59
C HIS A 8 -8.77 -10.22 -3.04
N TYR A 9 -9.12 -9.03 -3.49
CA TYR A 9 -10.44 -8.71 -4.04
C TYR A 9 -10.50 -7.33 -4.70
N SER A 10 -11.44 -7.15 -5.62
CA SER A 10 -11.76 -5.88 -6.29
C SER A 10 -13.17 -5.44 -5.87
N LEU A 11 -13.29 -4.87 -4.66
CA LEU A 11 -14.56 -4.35 -4.10
C LEU A 11 -14.52 -2.84 -3.85
N SER A 12 -13.37 -2.20 -3.98
CA SER A 12 -13.14 -0.76 -3.85
C SER A 12 -11.83 -0.39 -4.54
N PHE A 13 -11.66 0.83 -4.98
CA PHE A 13 -10.37 1.32 -5.46
C PHE A 13 -9.45 1.68 -4.30
N GLY A 14 -8.15 1.35 -4.44
CA GLY A 14 -7.09 1.66 -3.48
C GLY A 14 -5.71 1.58 -4.12
N GLY A 15 -4.65 1.70 -3.32
CA GLY A 15 -3.27 1.71 -3.81
C GLY A 15 -2.76 0.34 -4.29
N SER A 16 -3.35 -0.76 -3.82
CA SER A 16 -2.99 -2.13 -4.23
C SER A 16 -3.37 -2.43 -5.68
N GLU A 17 -4.44 -1.81 -6.18
CA GLU A 17 -4.91 -1.97 -7.55
C GLU A 17 -3.90 -1.41 -8.57
N ARG A 18 -3.10 -0.40 -8.20
CA ARG A 18 -2.03 0.13 -9.05
C ARG A 18 -0.95 -0.93 -9.33
N VAL A 19 -0.54 -1.68 -8.32
CA VAL A 19 0.41 -2.80 -8.50
C VAL A 19 -0.19 -3.86 -9.42
N LEU A 20 -1.48 -4.19 -9.23
CA LEU A 20 -2.17 -5.19 -10.05
C LEU A 20 -2.26 -4.76 -11.52
N GLU A 21 -2.55 -3.48 -11.79
CA GLU A 21 -2.56 -2.92 -13.16
C GLU A 21 -1.20 -3.06 -13.84
N VAL A 22 -0.13 -2.71 -13.14
CA VAL A 22 1.22 -2.81 -13.69
C VAL A 22 1.63 -4.27 -13.90
N LEU A 23 1.30 -5.17 -12.98
CA LEU A 23 1.53 -6.61 -13.18
C LEU A 23 0.74 -7.17 -14.38
N ALA A 24 -0.48 -6.68 -14.63
CA ALA A 24 -1.27 -7.06 -15.79
C ALA A 24 -0.65 -6.58 -17.12
N GLU A 25 0.03 -5.45 -17.10
CA GLU A 25 0.79 -4.96 -18.26
C GLU A 25 2.09 -5.75 -18.48
N MET A 26 2.81 -6.04 -17.40
CA MET A 26 4.06 -6.82 -17.45
C MET A 26 3.82 -8.25 -17.96
N TYR A 27 2.68 -8.85 -17.62
CA TYR A 27 2.33 -10.22 -17.94
C TYR A 27 0.99 -10.31 -18.69
N PRO A 28 0.94 -9.90 -19.97
CA PRO A 28 -0.31 -9.83 -20.73
C PRO A 28 -0.95 -11.21 -20.96
N GLN A 29 -0.21 -12.31 -20.82
CA GLN A 29 -0.70 -13.67 -20.94
C GLN A 29 -1.17 -14.29 -19.61
N ALA A 30 -1.06 -13.57 -18.48
CA ALA A 30 -1.39 -14.13 -17.18
C ALA A 30 -2.90 -14.32 -16.98
N ASP A 31 -3.26 -15.41 -16.32
CA ASP A 31 -4.60 -15.62 -15.75
C ASP A 31 -4.68 -15.00 -14.36
N PHE A 32 -5.86 -14.47 -14.01
CA PHE A 32 -6.08 -13.79 -12.73
C PHE A 32 -6.97 -14.62 -11.83
N PHE A 33 -6.64 -14.63 -10.53
CA PHE A 33 -7.37 -15.35 -9.49
C PHE A 33 -7.69 -14.44 -8.33
N THR A 34 -8.94 -14.46 -7.84
CA THR A 34 -9.36 -13.61 -6.71
C THR A 34 -10.46 -14.27 -5.89
N LEU A 35 -10.60 -13.83 -4.63
CA LEU A 35 -11.71 -14.28 -3.79
C LEU A 35 -13.05 -13.72 -4.26
N PHE A 36 -13.08 -12.42 -4.56
CA PHE A 36 -14.28 -11.68 -4.95
C PHE A 36 -13.97 -10.68 -6.04
N VAL A 37 -14.91 -10.50 -6.93
CA VAL A 37 -14.88 -9.42 -7.93
C VAL A 37 -16.22 -8.69 -7.97
N ASP A 38 -16.16 -7.37 -8.05
CA ASP A 38 -17.25 -6.52 -8.48
C ASP A 38 -16.78 -5.81 -9.76
N PRO A 39 -17.38 -6.06 -10.93
CA PRO A 39 -16.93 -5.50 -12.20
C PRO A 39 -16.81 -3.95 -12.19
N ARG A 40 -17.55 -3.27 -11.31
CA ARG A 40 -17.51 -1.80 -11.20
C ARG A 40 -16.21 -1.27 -10.58
N PHE A 41 -15.46 -2.12 -9.89
CA PHE A 41 -14.20 -1.79 -9.21
C PHE A 41 -13.01 -2.54 -9.79
N LEU A 42 -13.24 -3.26 -10.89
CA LEU A 42 -12.15 -3.91 -11.60
C LEU A 42 -11.34 -2.83 -12.33
N PRO A 43 -10.00 -2.84 -12.21
CA PRO A 43 -9.16 -1.99 -13.02
C PRO A 43 -9.45 -2.17 -14.51
N GLU A 44 -9.46 -1.09 -15.27
CA GLU A 44 -9.85 -1.09 -16.69
C GLU A 44 -9.02 -2.08 -17.51
N LYS A 45 -7.73 -2.18 -17.20
CA LYS A 45 -6.76 -3.10 -17.83
C LYS A 45 -7.05 -4.58 -17.58
N LEU A 46 -7.89 -4.88 -16.59
CA LEU A 46 -8.32 -6.25 -16.28
C LEU A 46 -9.67 -6.64 -16.90
N ASN A 47 -10.42 -5.70 -17.49
CA ASN A 47 -11.74 -5.97 -18.05
C ASN A 47 -11.74 -7.03 -19.18
N SER A 48 -10.64 -7.16 -19.90
CA SER A 48 -10.47 -8.14 -20.98
C SER A 48 -9.75 -9.42 -20.55
N ARG A 49 -9.43 -9.57 -19.24
CA ARG A 49 -8.65 -10.69 -18.74
C ARG A 49 -9.54 -11.83 -18.25
N ASN A 50 -8.99 -13.04 -18.29
CA ASN A 50 -9.61 -14.20 -17.65
C ASN A 50 -9.45 -14.09 -16.13
N ILE A 51 -10.58 -13.92 -15.40
CA ILE A 51 -10.59 -13.78 -13.95
C ILE A 51 -11.32 -14.95 -13.33
N ASN A 52 -10.57 -15.81 -12.67
CA ASN A 52 -11.06 -16.94 -11.92
C ASN A 52 -11.42 -16.51 -10.49
N THR A 53 -12.58 -16.86 -10.02
CA THR A 53 -13.05 -16.43 -8.68
C THR A 53 -13.34 -17.63 -7.78
N SER A 54 -13.14 -17.45 -6.47
CA SER A 54 -13.51 -18.47 -5.49
C SER A 54 -15.03 -18.68 -5.41
N PHE A 55 -15.44 -19.76 -4.77
CA PHE A 55 -16.86 -20.04 -4.48
C PHE A 55 -17.53 -18.93 -3.67
N LEU A 56 -16.77 -18.16 -2.87
CA LEU A 56 -17.28 -17.03 -2.10
C LEU A 56 -17.86 -15.93 -3.00
N ASN A 57 -17.38 -15.83 -4.23
CA ASN A 57 -17.90 -14.84 -5.19
C ASN A 57 -19.36 -15.07 -5.57
N ARG A 58 -19.87 -16.29 -5.40
CA ARG A 58 -21.27 -16.68 -5.68
C ARG A 58 -22.24 -16.30 -4.54
N ILE A 59 -21.73 -15.89 -3.36
CA ILE A 59 -22.56 -15.58 -2.20
C ILE A 59 -23.31 -14.26 -2.44
N PRO A 60 -24.67 -14.25 -2.36
CA PRO A 60 -25.45 -13.02 -2.44
C PRO A 60 -25.06 -12.05 -1.32
N GLY A 61 -24.96 -10.75 -1.64
CA GLY A 61 -24.61 -9.74 -0.65
C GLY A 61 -23.14 -9.72 -0.22
N LYS A 62 -22.25 -10.42 -0.92
CA LYS A 62 -20.80 -10.52 -0.64
C LYS A 62 -20.16 -9.20 -0.27
N LYS A 63 -20.51 -8.09 -0.90
CA LYS A 63 -19.98 -6.75 -0.60
C LYS A 63 -20.24 -6.27 0.83
N ARG A 64 -21.32 -6.73 1.46
CA ARG A 64 -21.65 -6.43 2.87
C ARG A 64 -21.08 -7.49 3.81
N LEU A 65 -20.99 -8.74 3.34
CA LEU A 65 -20.64 -9.91 4.16
C LEU A 65 -19.15 -10.24 4.13
N TYR A 66 -18.34 -9.69 3.22
CA TYR A 66 -16.95 -10.11 2.99
C TYR A 66 -16.11 -10.16 4.28
N ARG A 67 -16.30 -9.20 5.21
CA ARG A 67 -15.60 -9.20 6.50
C ARG A 67 -16.05 -10.34 7.43
N HIS A 68 -17.29 -10.77 7.34
CA HIS A 68 -17.82 -11.89 8.12
C HIS A 68 -17.43 -13.25 7.52
N LEU A 69 -17.05 -13.28 6.24
CA LEU A 69 -16.58 -14.48 5.55
C LEU A 69 -15.09 -14.76 5.76
N LEU A 70 -14.38 -13.91 6.51
CA LEU A 70 -12.94 -14.08 6.80
C LEU A 70 -12.53 -15.50 7.25
N PRO A 71 -13.28 -16.21 8.13
CA PRO A 71 -12.92 -17.58 8.51
C PRO A 71 -12.94 -18.59 7.36
N LEU A 72 -13.64 -18.28 6.26
CA LEU A 72 -13.72 -19.14 5.08
C LEU A 72 -12.64 -18.80 4.02
N TYR A 73 -11.89 -17.72 4.20
CA TYR A 73 -10.87 -17.31 3.24
C TYR A 73 -9.78 -18.37 3.02
N PRO A 74 -9.24 -19.02 4.05
CA PRO A 74 -8.30 -20.11 3.88
C PRO A 74 -8.80 -21.17 2.88
N MET A 75 -9.96 -21.75 3.16
CA MET A 75 -10.55 -22.76 2.28
C MET A 75 -10.84 -22.22 0.87
N ALA A 76 -11.32 -20.99 0.77
CA ALA A 76 -11.67 -20.40 -0.52
C ALA A 76 -10.44 -20.12 -1.41
N VAL A 77 -9.30 -19.80 -0.80
CA VAL A 77 -8.03 -19.58 -1.49
C VAL A 77 -7.43 -20.93 -1.94
N GLU A 78 -7.40 -21.90 -1.04
CA GLU A 78 -6.85 -23.24 -1.32
C GLU A 78 -7.68 -24.03 -2.36
N CYS A 79 -8.96 -23.68 -2.55
CA CYS A 79 -9.82 -24.23 -3.60
C CYS A 79 -9.64 -23.59 -4.97
N LEU A 80 -8.80 -22.57 -5.13
CA LEU A 80 -8.46 -22.04 -6.45
C LEU A 80 -7.50 -23.00 -7.13
N ASP A 81 -7.86 -23.45 -8.33
CA ASP A 81 -7.04 -24.39 -9.10
C ASP A 81 -5.94 -23.66 -9.86
N LEU A 82 -4.71 -23.77 -9.38
CA LEU A 82 -3.51 -23.24 -9.98
C LEU A 82 -2.60 -24.34 -10.55
N SER A 83 -3.15 -25.51 -10.89
CA SER A 83 -2.38 -26.59 -11.50
C SER A 83 -1.83 -26.22 -12.87
N GLY A 84 -0.59 -26.61 -13.14
CA GLY A 84 0.10 -26.41 -14.42
C GLY A 84 0.51 -24.96 -14.70
N TYR A 85 0.60 -24.10 -13.69
CA TYR A 85 1.25 -22.80 -13.79
C TYR A 85 2.72 -22.90 -13.39
N ASP A 86 3.59 -22.26 -14.19
CA ASP A 86 5.03 -22.25 -13.94
C ASP A 86 5.44 -21.15 -12.95
N LEU A 87 4.73 -20.00 -13.01
CA LEU A 87 4.95 -18.83 -12.16
C LEU A 87 3.62 -18.36 -11.56
N VAL A 88 3.59 -18.23 -10.24
CA VAL A 88 2.47 -17.66 -9.49
C VAL A 88 2.95 -16.40 -8.78
N ILE A 89 2.28 -15.27 -9.01
CA ILE A 89 2.56 -14.01 -8.32
C ILE A 89 1.36 -13.64 -7.47
N SER A 90 1.49 -13.70 -6.16
CA SER A 90 0.46 -13.23 -5.22
C SER A 90 0.67 -11.74 -4.94
N ALA A 91 -0.20 -10.88 -5.50
CA ALA A 91 -0.19 -9.43 -5.24
C ALA A 91 -1.06 -9.10 -4.01
N ASP A 92 -0.67 -9.62 -2.84
CA ASP A 92 -1.41 -9.47 -1.59
C ASP A 92 -0.54 -9.96 -0.43
N GLY A 93 -0.75 -9.45 0.73
CA GLY A 93 -0.11 -9.94 1.95
C GLY A 93 -1.05 -10.70 2.87
N ALA A 94 -2.37 -10.66 2.61
CA ALA A 94 -3.36 -11.12 3.57
C ALA A 94 -3.87 -12.55 3.30
N ALA A 95 -4.47 -12.81 2.14
CA ALA A 95 -5.15 -14.08 1.90
C ALA A 95 -4.58 -14.86 0.72
N THR A 96 -4.48 -14.24 -0.46
CA THR A 96 -4.19 -14.98 -1.70
C THR A 96 -2.77 -15.51 -1.83
N LYS A 97 -1.87 -15.14 -0.93
CA LYS A 97 -0.58 -15.83 -0.79
C LYS A 97 -0.70 -17.29 -0.33
N GLY A 98 -1.88 -17.68 0.19
CA GLY A 98 -2.15 -19.04 0.66
C GLY A 98 -2.68 -19.99 -0.44
N VAL A 99 -2.63 -19.60 -1.72
CA VAL A 99 -2.94 -20.52 -2.82
C VAL A 99 -1.98 -21.71 -2.82
N LEU A 100 -2.50 -22.87 -3.19
CA LEU A 100 -1.68 -24.07 -3.37
C LEU A 100 -1.17 -24.11 -4.82
N THR A 101 0.10 -24.41 -4.96
CA THR A 101 0.79 -24.48 -6.26
C THR A 101 1.43 -25.85 -6.44
N ASP A 102 1.65 -26.24 -7.68
CA ASP A 102 2.44 -27.44 -7.99
C ASP A 102 3.87 -27.31 -7.44
N GLN A 103 4.49 -28.42 -7.12
CA GLN A 103 5.88 -28.47 -6.63
C GLN A 103 6.84 -27.75 -7.60
N GLU A 104 6.54 -27.83 -8.88
CA GLU A 104 7.35 -27.24 -9.94
C GLU A 104 7.10 -25.75 -10.17
N ALA A 105 6.03 -25.18 -9.64
CA ALA A 105 5.72 -23.78 -9.79
C ALA A 105 6.61 -22.89 -8.91
N LEU A 106 7.04 -21.74 -9.44
CA LEU A 106 7.68 -20.68 -8.63
C LEU A 106 6.59 -19.77 -8.06
N HIS A 107 6.46 -19.73 -6.73
CA HIS A 107 5.47 -18.88 -6.06
C HIS A 107 6.15 -17.66 -5.41
N LEU A 108 5.92 -16.49 -5.96
CA LEU A 108 6.40 -15.21 -5.44
C LEU A 108 5.24 -14.41 -4.83
N CYS A 109 5.48 -13.76 -3.70
CA CYS A 109 4.48 -12.91 -3.06
C CYS A 109 4.94 -11.45 -3.02
N TYR A 110 4.26 -10.58 -3.78
CA TYR A 110 4.34 -9.14 -3.60
C TYR A 110 3.45 -8.76 -2.42
N CYS A 111 4.06 -8.64 -1.25
CA CYS A 111 3.36 -8.43 0.01
C CYS A 111 3.14 -6.94 0.25
N HIS A 112 1.90 -6.47 0.12
CA HIS A 112 1.53 -5.10 0.51
C HIS A 112 1.69 -4.92 2.01
N SER A 113 1.28 -5.92 2.80
CA SER A 113 1.47 -5.98 4.26
C SER A 113 1.01 -7.33 4.80
N PRO A 114 1.69 -7.92 5.77
CA PRO A 114 1.08 -8.92 6.65
C PRO A 114 -0.22 -8.38 7.26
N SER A 115 -1.22 -9.23 7.44
CA SER A 115 -2.55 -8.80 7.87
C SER A 115 -2.54 -8.00 9.18
N ARG A 116 -2.57 -6.66 9.07
CA ARG A 116 -2.50 -5.75 10.23
C ARG A 116 -3.59 -6.04 11.27
N SER A 117 -4.78 -6.41 10.80
CA SER A 117 -5.94 -6.68 11.69
C SER A 117 -5.72 -7.83 12.65
N PHE A 118 -4.92 -8.83 12.27
CA PHE A 118 -4.67 -10.01 13.10
C PHE A 118 -3.34 -9.94 13.84
N TRP A 119 -2.38 -9.14 13.38
CA TRP A 119 -1.06 -9.01 13.97
C TRP A 119 -0.93 -7.72 14.81
N ASP A 120 -0.41 -6.67 14.25
CA ASP A 120 -0.05 -5.45 14.98
C ASP A 120 -1.24 -4.61 15.46
N GLN A 121 -2.36 -4.61 14.74
CA GLN A 121 -3.59 -3.89 15.14
C GLN A 121 -4.60 -4.75 15.91
N TYR A 122 -4.26 -5.98 16.25
CA TYR A 122 -5.20 -6.89 16.95
C TYR A 122 -5.76 -6.28 18.23
N ALA A 123 -4.90 -5.74 19.10
CA ALA A 123 -5.34 -5.16 20.36
C ALA A 123 -6.24 -3.93 20.17
N ALA A 124 -5.88 -3.03 19.25
CA ALA A 124 -6.65 -1.83 18.92
C ALA A 124 -8.02 -2.19 18.33
N ASN A 125 -8.05 -3.11 17.35
CA ASN A 125 -9.31 -3.55 16.77
C ASN A 125 -10.23 -4.23 17.80
N ARG A 126 -9.65 -5.10 18.64
CA ARG A 126 -10.41 -5.79 19.69
C ARG A 126 -10.99 -4.84 20.72
N SER A 127 -10.29 -3.76 21.09
CA SER A 127 -10.77 -2.82 22.13
C SER A 127 -12.00 -2.03 21.71
N THR A 128 -12.20 -1.79 20.40
CA THR A 128 -13.33 -1.03 19.86
C THR A 128 -14.58 -1.88 19.61
N MET A 129 -14.48 -3.23 19.73
CA MET A 129 -15.59 -4.14 19.43
C MET A 129 -16.55 -4.31 20.61
N PRO A 130 -17.87 -4.47 20.36
CA PRO A 130 -18.82 -4.94 21.34
C PRO A 130 -18.40 -6.31 21.93
N TRP A 131 -18.82 -6.60 23.18
CA TRP A 131 -18.36 -7.78 23.92
C TRP A 131 -18.55 -9.11 23.17
N LEU A 132 -19.69 -9.29 22.50
CA LEU A 132 -20.00 -10.51 21.74
C LEU A 132 -19.07 -10.65 20.51
N ALA A 133 -18.87 -9.58 19.76
CA ALA A 133 -17.92 -9.57 18.63
C ALA A 133 -16.48 -9.80 19.11
N ARG A 134 -16.11 -9.22 20.26
CA ARG A 134 -14.78 -9.37 20.90
C ARG A 134 -14.49 -10.83 21.28
N SER A 135 -15.48 -11.56 21.81
CA SER A 135 -15.31 -12.97 22.19
C SER A 135 -15.10 -13.87 20.96
N MET A 136 -15.80 -13.59 19.86
CA MET A 136 -15.63 -14.31 18.59
C MET A 136 -14.37 -13.91 17.83
N PHE A 137 -13.95 -12.66 17.94
CA PHE A 137 -12.76 -12.15 17.23
C PHE A 137 -11.47 -12.82 17.69
N ALA A 138 -11.36 -13.19 18.97
CA ALA A 138 -10.15 -13.81 19.51
C ALA A 138 -9.84 -15.18 18.87
N PRO A 139 -10.74 -16.19 18.90
CA PRO A 139 -10.48 -17.49 18.27
C PRO A 139 -10.32 -17.38 16.74
N VAL A 140 -11.13 -16.54 16.07
CA VAL A 140 -10.98 -16.31 14.64
C VAL A 140 -9.61 -15.71 14.31
N SER A 141 -9.16 -14.72 15.07
CA SER A 141 -7.84 -14.13 14.85
C SER A 141 -6.69 -15.11 15.11
N GLN A 142 -6.84 -16.01 16.09
CA GLN A 142 -5.86 -17.05 16.34
C GLN A 142 -5.79 -18.02 15.15
N TYR A 143 -6.94 -18.52 14.69
CA TYR A 143 -7.02 -19.39 13.52
C TYR A 143 -6.40 -18.72 12.28
N MET A 144 -6.78 -17.47 12.01
CA MET A 144 -6.24 -16.72 10.88
C MET A 144 -4.71 -16.50 10.98
N ARG A 145 -4.17 -16.23 12.17
CA ARG A 145 -2.70 -16.10 12.34
C ARG A 145 -1.98 -17.43 12.11
N MET A 146 -2.53 -18.55 12.57
CA MET A 146 -1.92 -19.86 12.35
C MET A 146 -1.88 -20.20 10.87
N TRP A 147 -2.99 -20.02 10.17
CA TRP A 147 -3.06 -20.24 8.74
C TRP A 147 -2.18 -19.26 7.95
N ASP A 148 -2.22 -17.96 8.30
CA ASP A 148 -1.43 -16.90 7.68
C ASP A 148 0.09 -17.18 7.78
N TYR A 149 0.53 -17.65 8.95
CA TYR A 149 1.91 -18.07 9.16
C TYR A 149 2.26 -19.33 8.34
N ALA A 150 1.40 -20.36 8.34
CA ALA A 150 1.62 -21.59 7.59
C ALA A 150 1.68 -21.29 6.08
N ALA A 151 0.73 -20.53 5.55
CA ALA A 151 0.70 -20.10 4.15
C ALA A 151 1.98 -19.36 3.73
N ALA A 152 2.54 -18.54 4.61
CA ALA A 152 3.78 -17.82 4.34
C ALA A 152 5.01 -18.75 4.20
N GLN A 153 4.98 -20.00 4.69
CA GLN A 153 6.08 -20.94 4.56
C GLN A 153 6.17 -21.59 3.18
N HIS A 154 5.06 -21.61 2.41
CA HIS A 154 5.00 -22.17 1.07
C HIS A 154 5.44 -21.19 -0.05
N ILE A 155 5.76 -19.95 0.31
CA ILE A 155 6.22 -18.92 -0.63
C ILE A 155 7.72 -19.11 -0.92
N ASP A 156 8.11 -19.17 -2.19
CA ASP A 156 9.52 -19.26 -2.57
C ASP A 156 10.25 -17.94 -2.34
N GLY A 157 9.63 -16.82 -2.66
CA GLY A 157 10.22 -15.49 -2.50
C GLY A 157 9.22 -14.40 -2.09
N PHE A 158 9.59 -13.61 -1.09
CA PHE A 158 8.82 -12.42 -0.67
C PHE A 158 9.40 -11.14 -1.26
N ILE A 159 8.52 -10.31 -1.80
CA ILE A 159 8.77 -8.94 -2.19
C ILE A 159 7.96 -8.04 -1.26
N ALA A 160 8.64 -7.16 -0.53
CA ALA A 160 8.01 -6.22 0.38
C ALA A 160 7.79 -4.86 -0.30
N SER A 161 6.64 -4.26 -0.10
CA SER A 161 6.29 -2.93 -0.64
C SER A 161 7.07 -1.78 0.01
N SER A 162 7.76 -2.04 1.14
CA SER A 162 8.61 -1.10 1.86
C SER A 162 9.52 -1.83 2.84
N GLN A 163 10.54 -1.15 3.38
CA GLN A 163 11.35 -1.69 4.47
C GLN A 163 10.50 -1.92 5.73
N TYR A 164 9.53 -1.03 5.98
CA TYR A 164 8.57 -1.19 7.07
C TYR A 164 7.76 -2.50 6.94
N VAL A 165 7.36 -2.86 5.74
CA VAL A 165 6.70 -4.16 5.47
C VAL A 165 7.68 -5.32 5.54
N ALA A 166 8.93 -5.16 5.07
CA ALA A 166 9.97 -6.18 5.18
C ALA A 166 10.26 -6.55 6.64
N ASP A 167 10.36 -5.55 7.52
CA ASP A 167 10.54 -5.76 8.97
C ASP A 167 9.36 -6.55 9.58
N ARG A 168 8.14 -6.32 9.08
CA ARG A 168 6.93 -7.05 9.51
C ARG A 168 6.88 -8.48 8.97
N ILE A 169 7.29 -8.71 7.72
CA ILE A 169 7.45 -10.05 7.15
C ILE A 169 8.45 -10.84 8.00
N GLN A 170 9.61 -10.26 8.30
CA GLN A 170 10.61 -10.88 9.16
C GLN A 170 10.08 -11.15 10.57
N LYS A 171 9.34 -10.22 11.15
CA LYS A 171 8.78 -10.35 12.50
C LYS A 171 7.73 -11.45 12.59
N TYR A 172 6.76 -11.46 11.67
CA TYR A 172 5.57 -12.31 11.77
C TYR A 172 5.71 -13.65 11.04
N TYR A 173 6.42 -13.68 9.91
CA TYR A 173 6.58 -14.88 9.09
C TYR A 173 7.97 -15.53 9.24
N ARG A 174 8.94 -14.82 9.84
CA ARG A 174 10.34 -15.27 9.94
C ARG A 174 10.98 -15.55 8.58
N ARG A 175 10.55 -14.80 7.56
CA ARG A 175 11.01 -14.92 6.19
C ARG A 175 11.77 -13.66 5.77
N ALA A 176 12.85 -13.85 4.99
CA ALA A 176 13.52 -12.74 4.31
C ALA A 176 12.65 -12.22 3.15
N SER A 177 12.82 -10.95 2.80
CA SER A 177 12.14 -10.33 1.67
C SER A 177 13.05 -9.31 0.97
N THR A 178 12.79 -9.08 -0.31
CA THR A 178 13.43 -8.02 -1.10
C THR A 178 12.48 -6.84 -1.19
N VAL A 179 12.97 -5.63 -0.92
CA VAL A 179 12.14 -4.42 -1.03
C VAL A 179 12.08 -3.96 -2.48
N ILE A 180 10.86 -3.89 -3.02
CA ILE A 180 10.55 -3.25 -4.30
C ILE A 180 9.34 -2.33 -4.03
N TYR A 181 9.59 -1.02 -4.05
CA TYR A 181 8.55 -0.03 -3.79
C TYR A 181 7.43 -0.11 -4.83
N PRO A 182 6.16 0.14 -4.45
CA PRO A 182 5.03 0.08 -5.37
C PRO A 182 5.14 1.17 -6.44
N PRO A 183 4.55 0.94 -7.63
CA PRO A 183 4.64 1.88 -8.74
C PRO A 183 3.82 3.14 -8.47
N VAL A 184 4.44 4.30 -8.67
CA VAL A 184 3.79 5.61 -8.69
C VAL A 184 3.89 6.17 -10.09
N ALA A 185 2.77 6.63 -10.66
CA ALA A 185 2.80 7.29 -11.95
C ALA A 185 3.34 8.71 -11.78
N THR A 186 4.62 8.90 -12.04
CA THR A 186 5.26 10.23 -12.02
C THR A 186 5.32 10.86 -13.41
N ASP A 187 5.01 10.08 -14.46
CA ASP A 187 4.94 10.57 -15.83
C ASP A 187 3.85 11.62 -16.01
N GLY A 188 4.19 12.70 -16.72
CA GLY A 188 3.28 13.82 -16.94
C GLY A 188 3.09 14.72 -15.70
N ALA A 189 3.86 14.52 -14.63
CA ALA A 189 3.91 15.44 -13.52
C ALA A 189 4.66 16.74 -13.94
N TYR A 190 4.16 17.88 -13.46
CA TYR A 190 4.68 19.20 -13.79
C TYR A 190 4.83 20.05 -12.53
N LEU A 191 5.68 21.04 -12.60
CA LEU A 191 5.87 22.03 -11.54
C LEU A 191 5.02 23.26 -11.83
N ALA A 192 4.27 23.74 -10.83
CA ALA A 192 3.57 25.01 -10.95
C ALA A 192 4.55 26.18 -10.85
N ALA A 193 4.23 27.29 -11.50
CA ALA A 193 5.04 28.51 -11.43
C ALA A 193 4.99 29.19 -10.06
N SER A 194 3.92 28.96 -9.30
CA SER A 194 3.72 29.44 -7.93
C SER A 194 2.73 28.56 -7.17
N HIS A 195 2.88 28.51 -5.87
CA HIS A 195 1.93 27.86 -4.97
C HIS A 195 0.81 28.83 -4.56
N GLU A 196 -0.35 28.26 -4.24
CA GLU A 196 -1.47 28.95 -3.62
C GLU A 196 -1.41 28.77 -2.09
N ASP A 197 -2.09 29.62 -1.34
CA ASP A 197 -2.03 29.61 0.15
C ASP A 197 -3.02 28.59 0.74
N TYR A 198 -2.76 27.31 0.47
CA TYR A 198 -3.48 26.20 1.10
C TYR A 198 -2.60 24.98 1.29
N TYR A 199 -2.91 24.19 2.31
CA TYR A 199 -2.43 22.83 2.51
C TYR A 199 -3.40 21.83 1.88
N LEU A 200 -2.88 20.66 1.48
CA LEU A 200 -3.68 19.62 0.86
C LEU A 200 -3.66 18.35 1.70
N SER A 201 -4.80 17.67 1.82
CA SER A 201 -4.89 16.31 2.35
C SER A 201 -5.67 15.43 1.38
N VAL A 202 -5.10 14.30 0.98
CA VAL A 202 -5.68 13.41 -0.03
C VAL A 202 -5.84 12.00 0.51
N GLY A 203 -7.00 11.39 0.27
CA GLY A 203 -7.21 9.98 0.58
C GLY A 203 -8.62 9.62 0.97
N ARG A 204 -8.82 8.33 1.29
CA ARG A 204 -10.11 7.86 1.81
C ARG A 204 -10.38 8.46 3.19
N LEU A 205 -11.58 9.02 3.39
CA LEU A 205 -11.98 9.58 4.68
C LEU A 205 -12.45 8.47 5.61
N VAL A 206 -11.48 7.82 6.26
CA VAL A 206 -11.68 6.74 7.24
C VAL A 206 -10.85 7.03 8.51
N PRO A 207 -11.24 6.51 9.69
CA PRO A 207 -10.57 6.86 10.94
C PRO A 207 -9.06 6.62 10.95
N SER A 208 -8.58 5.58 10.25
CA SER A 208 -7.15 5.26 10.18
C SER A 208 -6.29 6.31 9.45
N LYS A 209 -6.91 7.22 8.70
CA LYS A 209 -6.20 8.32 8.02
C LYS A 209 -5.98 9.54 8.90
N GLN A 210 -6.62 9.60 10.10
CA GLN A 210 -6.40 10.65 11.10
C GLN A 210 -6.58 12.08 10.55
N VAL A 211 -7.54 12.28 9.63
CA VAL A 211 -7.81 13.59 9.01
C VAL A 211 -8.37 14.58 10.03
N ASP A 212 -9.00 14.10 11.10
CA ASP A 212 -9.52 14.90 12.20
C ASP A 212 -8.44 15.71 12.95
N ILE A 213 -7.24 15.15 13.13
CA ILE A 213 -6.14 15.90 13.75
C ILE A 213 -5.63 17.02 12.83
N LEU A 214 -5.65 16.82 11.50
CA LEU A 214 -5.31 17.86 10.53
C LEU A 214 -6.33 18.99 10.56
N ILE A 215 -7.63 18.67 10.58
CA ILE A 215 -8.72 19.64 10.70
C ILE A 215 -8.57 20.41 12.03
N ALA A 216 -8.35 19.71 13.15
CA ALA A 216 -8.19 20.34 14.44
C ALA A 216 -6.96 21.27 14.51
N ALA A 217 -5.87 20.89 13.86
CA ALA A 217 -4.67 21.72 13.77
C ALA A 217 -4.93 23.00 12.93
N CYS A 218 -5.53 22.86 11.74
CA CYS A 218 -5.83 24.01 10.87
C CYS A 218 -6.95 24.91 11.40
N ASN A 219 -7.83 24.41 12.27
CA ASN A 219 -8.78 25.26 12.99
C ASN A 219 -8.10 26.10 14.08
N GLN A 220 -7.12 25.53 14.81
CA GLN A 220 -6.39 26.23 15.88
C GLN A 220 -5.35 27.20 15.32
N LEU A 221 -4.64 26.80 14.28
CA LEU A 221 -3.75 27.65 13.50
C LEU A 221 -4.47 27.96 12.18
N PRO A 222 -5.13 29.15 12.03
CA PRO A 222 -5.98 29.41 10.89
C PRO A 222 -5.21 29.29 9.56
N ARG A 223 -5.22 28.10 8.98
CA ARG A 223 -4.60 27.79 7.70
C ARG A 223 -5.64 27.13 6.80
N ASN A 224 -5.61 27.48 5.53
CA ASN A 224 -6.49 26.90 4.53
C ASN A 224 -6.08 25.43 4.29
N LEU A 225 -7.04 24.52 4.46
CA LEU A 225 -6.85 23.08 4.20
C LEU A 225 -7.90 22.60 3.20
N ARG A 226 -7.44 22.08 2.07
CA ARG A 226 -8.28 21.36 1.11
C ARG A 226 -8.18 19.85 1.37
N ILE A 227 -9.33 19.18 1.40
CA ILE A 227 -9.44 17.75 1.66
C ILE A 227 -10.08 17.08 0.45
N ALA A 228 -9.28 16.32 -0.31
CA ALA A 228 -9.72 15.55 -1.46
C ALA A 228 -9.95 14.09 -1.07
N GLY A 229 -11.17 13.61 -1.28
CA GLY A 229 -11.57 12.24 -1.03
C GLY A 229 -12.95 12.11 -0.38
N THR A 230 -13.38 10.85 -0.25
CA THR A 230 -14.66 10.47 0.37
C THR A 230 -14.47 9.27 1.28
N GLY A 231 -15.41 9.00 2.18
CA GLY A 231 -15.32 7.84 3.05
C GLY A 231 -16.35 7.79 4.15
N SER A 232 -16.27 6.75 4.95
CA SER A 232 -17.25 6.49 6.03
C SER A 232 -17.21 7.53 7.15
N ASP A 233 -16.11 8.26 7.29
CA ASP A 233 -15.90 9.26 8.35
C ASP A 233 -16.21 10.71 7.90
N GLU A 234 -16.55 10.91 6.63
CA GLU A 234 -16.74 12.23 6.02
C GLU A 234 -17.75 13.09 6.79
N LYS A 235 -18.89 12.52 7.19
CA LYS A 235 -19.93 13.27 7.92
C LYS A 235 -19.40 13.80 9.26
N ARG A 236 -18.63 12.99 10.00
CA ARG A 236 -18.00 13.41 11.26
C ARG A 236 -16.95 14.50 11.01
N LEU A 237 -16.09 14.31 10.03
CA LEU A 237 -15.02 15.25 9.69
C LEU A 237 -15.60 16.62 9.27
N ARG A 238 -16.67 16.65 8.47
CA ARG A 238 -17.36 17.90 8.12
C ARG A 238 -17.93 18.63 9.33
N SER A 239 -18.39 17.91 10.36
CA SER A 239 -18.89 18.54 11.59
C SER A 239 -17.80 19.14 12.48
N LEU A 240 -16.52 18.79 12.25
CA LEU A 240 -15.36 19.35 12.96
C LEU A 240 -14.72 20.53 12.21
N ALA A 241 -15.07 20.72 10.94
CA ALA A 241 -14.43 21.69 10.07
C ALA A 241 -14.85 23.12 10.40
N GLY A 242 -13.85 24.00 10.53
CA GLY A 242 -13.99 25.45 10.59
C GLY A 242 -14.03 26.09 9.19
N PRO A 243 -14.07 27.43 9.12
CA PRO A 243 -14.26 28.16 7.86
C PRO A 243 -13.09 28.07 6.88
N THR A 244 -11.91 27.66 7.35
CA THR A 244 -10.70 27.49 6.54
C THR A 244 -10.56 26.10 5.93
N ILE A 245 -11.52 25.20 6.17
CA ILE A 245 -11.46 23.80 5.72
C ILE A 245 -12.42 23.59 4.55
N GLU A 246 -11.89 23.20 3.41
CA GLU A 246 -12.64 22.90 2.20
C GLU A 246 -12.62 21.41 1.89
N PHE A 247 -13.80 20.79 1.69
CA PHE A 247 -13.92 19.39 1.27
C PHE A 247 -14.23 19.35 -0.23
N LEU A 248 -13.29 18.88 -1.02
CA LEU A 248 -13.42 18.76 -2.47
C LEU A 248 -14.24 17.52 -2.90
N GLY A 249 -14.43 16.56 -1.98
CA GLY A 249 -15.04 15.28 -2.33
C GLY A 249 -14.14 14.44 -3.25
N ARG A 250 -14.76 13.65 -4.12
CA ARG A 250 -14.02 12.91 -5.16
C ARG A 250 -13.79 13.85 -6.35
N ILE A 251 -12.56 14.18 -6.61
CA ILE A 251 -12.13 14.97 -7.77
C ILE A 251 -11.51 14.05 -8.83
N ASP A 252 -11.44 14.51 -10.06
CA ASP A 252 -10.79 13.81 -11.15
C ASP A 252 -9.26 13.95 -11.07
N ASP A 253 -8.55 13.13 -11.86
CA ASP A 253 -7.10 13.09 -11.85
C ASP A 253 -6.46 14.42 -12.27
N GLN A 254 -7.07 15.20 -13.15
CA GLN A 254 -6.51 16.48 -13.58
C GLN A 254 -6.63 17.54 -12.48
N ALA A 255 -7.78 17.59 -11.81
CA ALA A 255 -7.98 18.47 -10.67
C ALA A 255 -7.04 18.10 -9.51
N LEU A 256 -6.86 16.80 -9.24
CA LEU A 256 -5.93 16.33 -8.21
C LEU A 256 -4.47 16.69 -8.51
N LYS A 257 -4.03 16.53 -9.76
CA LYS A 257 -2.69 16.94 -10.22
C LYS A 257 -2.47 18.45 -10.04
N LEU A 258 -3.48 19.25 -10.35
CA LEU A 258 -3.43 20.70 -10.14
C LEU A 258 -3.33 21.05 -8.66
N ASP A 259 -4.11 20.39 -7.79
CA ASP A 259 -4.07 20.61 -6.35
C ASP A 259 -2.71 20.20 -5.75
N TYR A 260 -2.11 19.08 -6.21
CA TYR A 260 -0.73 18.74 -5.82
C TYR A 260 0.27 19.82 -6.24
N ALA A 261 0.22 20.25 -7.50
CA ALA A 261 1.19 21.22 -8.03
C ALA A 261 1.08 22.61 -7.38
N LYS A 262 -0.11 23.00 -6.92
CA LYS A 262 -0.38 24.34 -6.37
C LYS A 262 -0.41 24.44 -4.86
N SER A 263 -0.49 23.31 -4.13
CA SER A 263 -0.52 23.36 -2.67
C SER A 263 0.85 23.75 -2.10
N ARG A 264 0.85 24.46 -0.96
CA ARG A 264 2.07 24.79 -0.21
C ARG A 264 2.78 23.54 0.28
N ALA A 265 2.00 22.59 0.84
CA ALA A 265 2.48 21.27 1.23
C ALA A 265 1.31 20.29 1.36
N LEU A 266 1.62 19.00 1.25
CA LEU A 266 0.72 17.92 1.62
C LEU A 266 0.76 17.69 3.13
N LEU A 267 -0.39 17.63 3.81
CA LEU A 267 -0.52 17.14 5.20
C LEU A 267 -0.91 15.66 5.20
N PHE A 268 -0.07 14.82 5.80
CA PHE A 268 -0.26 13.38 5.80
C PHE A 268 -0.11 12.77 7.20
N ALA A 269 -1.24 12.44 7.83
CA ALA A 269 -1.27 11.99 9.23
C ALA A 269 -1.37 10.47 9.42
N ALA A 270 -1.46 9.71 8.35
CA ALA A 270 -1.65 8.26 8.41
C ALA A 270 -0.35 7.50 8.74
N ASP A 271 -0.47 6.41 9.53
CA ASP A 271 0.55 5.36 9.63
C ASP A 271 0.29 4.32 8.53
N GLU A 272 0.97 4.47 7.40
CA GLU A 272 0.83 3.61 6.23
C GLU A 272 2.06 2.75 5.98
N ASP A 273 1.83 1.66 5.26
CA ASP A 273 2.86 0.68 4.94
C ASP A 273 3.88 1.22 3.92
N PHE A 274 3.45 2.10 2.99
CA PHE A 274 4.32 2.82 2.06
C PHE A 274 3.95 4.31 1.96
N GLY A 275 2.67 4.63 1.66
CA GLY A 275 2.21 5.99 1.45
C GLY A 275 2.42 6.47 0.01
N LEU A 276 1.55 6.05 -0.91
CA LEU A 276 1.57 6.49 -2.31
C LEU A 276 1.34 8.01 -2.43
N VAL A 277 0.39 8.54 -1.66
CA VAL A 277 0.00 9.95 -1.70
C VAL A 277 1.16 10.92 -1.42
N PRO A 278 2.04 10.72 -0.42
CA PRO A 278 3.26 11.49 -0.26
C PRO A 278 4.17 11.50 -1.50
N VAL A 279 4.31 10.37 -2.17
CA VAL A 279 5.14 10.30 -3.39
C VAL A 279 4.45 10.97 -4.57
N GLU A 280 3.14 10.78 -4.72
CA GLU A 280 2.34 11.48 -5.75
C GLU A 280 2.48 12.99 -5.60
N ALA A 281 2.34 13.55 -4.40
CA ALA A 281 2.52 14.98 -4.16
C ALA A 281 3.94 15.44 -4.52
N GLN A 282 4.96 14.70 -4.11
CA GLN A 282 6.35 15.01 -4.41
C GLN A 282 6.65 14.96 -5.92
N ALA A 283 5.97 14.14 -6.71
CA ALA A 283 6.10 14.14 -8.17
C ALA A 283 5.72 15.49 -8.80
N PHE A 284 4.85 16.26 -8.15
CA PHE A 284 4.50 17.63 -8.55
C PHE A 284 5.32 18.71 -7.83
N GLY A 285 6.42 18.33 -7.17
CA GLY A 285 7.28 19.25 -6.43
C GLY A 285 6.69 19.73 -5.10
N CYS A 286 5.59 19.15 -4.63
CA CYS A 286 4.92 19.52 -3.39
C CYS A 286 5.64 18.91 -2.19
N PRO A 287 6.11 19.73 -1.21
CA PRO A 287 6.67 19.22 0.04
C PRO A 287 5.63 18.49 0.88
N VAL A 288 6.10 17.62 1.78
CA VAL A 288 5.21 16.79 2.60
C VAL A 288 5.43 17.04 4.09
N ILE A 289 4.37 17.33 4.82
CA ILE A 289 4.35 17.36 6.30
C ILE A 289 3.67 16.07 6.75
N ALA A 290 4.47 15.10 7.22
CA ALA A 290 4.00 13.73 7.46
C ALA A 290 4.17 13.28 8.90
N TYR A 291 3.33 12.33 9.33
CA TYR A 291 3.60 11.55 10.51
C TYR A 291 4.89 10.74 10.32
N GLY A 292 5.86 10.93 11.21
CA GLY A 292 7.19 10.32 11.14
C GLY A 292 7.18 8.82 11.46
N ARG A 293 6.36 8.02 10.77
CA ARG A 293 6.23 6.58 10.98
C ARG A 293 5.85 5.83 9.70
N GLY A 294 6.21 4.54 9.67
CA GLY A 294 5.87 3.66 8.56
C GLY A 294 6.59 4.07 7.27
N GLY A 295 5.91 3.92 6.14
CA GLY A 295 6.45 4.23 4.83
C GLY A 295 6.82 5.69 4.61
N SER A 296 6.25 6.64 5.36
CA SER A 296 6.65 8.05 5.29
C SER A 296 8.14 8.25 5.58
N LEU A 297 8.74 7.42 6.44
CA LEU A 297 10.19 7.46 6.73
C LEU A 297 11.05 7.01 5.54
N GLU A 298 10.46 6.40 4.53
CA GLU A 298 11.13 5.89 3.33
C GLU A 298 10.86 6.78 2.11
N THR A 299 9.74 7.49 2.12
CA THR A 299 9.29 8.31 0.98
C THR A 299 9.56 9.81 1.15
N VAL A 300 9.84 10.27 2.36
CA VAL A 300 10.09 11.69 2.67
C VAL A 300 11.48 11.86 3.26
N VAL A 301 12.25 12.81 2.73
CA VAL A 301 13.54 13.23 3.27
C VAL A 301 13.32 14.44 4.18
N ALA A 302 13.49 14.24 5.48
CA ALA A 302 13.23 15.32 6.44
C ALA A 302 14.32 16.40 6.43
N ILE A 303 13.90 17.65 6.59
CA ILE A 303 14.82 18.75 6.90
C ILE A 303 15.34 18.61 8.34
N LYS A 304 16.65 18.78 8.56
CA LYS A 304 17.28 18.73 9.90
C LYS A 304 17.18 20.09 10.62
N PRO A 305 17.23 20.14 11.97
CA PRO A 305 17.65 19.16 12.95
C PRO A 305 16.49 18.61 13.79
N GLY A 306 16.54 17.34 14.20
CA GLY A 306 15.64 16.72 15.16
C GLY A 306 14.60 15.76 14.57
N ALA A 307 14.55 15.59 13.26
CA ALA A 307 13.68 14.60 12.65
C ALA A 307 14.25 13.16 12.86
N PRO A 308 13.40 12.14 13.04
CA PRO A 308 13.85 10.77 12.94
C PRO A 308 14.55 10.59 11.60
N SER A 309 15.78 10.07 11.60
CA SER A 309 16.54 9.85 10.39
C SER A 309 15.76 8.93 9.46
N GLY A 310 15.32 9.48 8.32
CA GLY A 310 14.68 8.70 7.28
C GLY A 310 15.62 7.60 6.79
N ARG A 311 15.05 6.47 6.36
CA ARG A 311 15.81 5.32 5.83
C ARG A 311 16.27 5.51 4.37
N VAL A 312 15.98 6.66 3.77
CA VAL A 312 16.32 6.97 2.36
C VAL A 312 17.42 8.01 2.30
N SER A 313 18.53 7.66 1.66
CA SER A 313 19.70 8.51 1.54
C SER A 313 20.16 8.67 0.07
N HIS A 314 19.25 8.97 -0.85
CA HIS A 314 19.65 9.13 -2.25
C HIS A 314 19.64 10.59 -2.77
N THR A 315 19.08 11.53 -2.01
CA THR A 315 19.17 12.96 -2.28
C THR A 315 19.60 13.71 -1.03
N SER A 316 20.42 14.73 -1.18
CA SER A 316 20.79 15.66 -0.09
C SER A 316 19.70 16.71 0.18
N ALA A 317 18.74 16.86 -0.73
CA ALA A 317 17.69 17.87 -0.65
C ALA A 317 16.50 17.39 0.20
N PRO A 318 15.99 18.23 1.11
CA PRO A 318 14.81 17.89 1.90
C PRO A 318 13.56 17.89 1.03
N THR A 319 12.64 16.96 1.33
CA THR A 319 11.33 16.88 0.66
C THR A 319 10.17 17.08 1.63
N GLY A 320 10.43 17.26 2.93
CA GLY A 320 9.36 17.47 3.88
C GLY A 320 9.81 17.64 5.34
N VAL A 321 8.82 17.66 6.23
CA VAL A 321 8.95 17.76 7.67
C VAL A 321 8.17 16.63 8.33
N PHE A 322 8.68 16.08 9.43
CA PHE A 322 7.94 15.10 10.22
C PHE A 322 7.38 15.68 11.51
N PHE A 323 6.18 15.24 11.88
CA PHE A 323 5.67 15.34 13.24
C PHE A 323 5.71 13.98 13.94
N ALA A 324 5.96 14.01 15.27
CA ALA A 324 6.27 12.81 16.04
C ALA A 324 5.04 12.11 16.62
N GLU A 325 3.95 12.83 16.84
CA GLU A 325 2.74 12.33 17.49
C GLU A 325 1.49 12.66 16.68
N GLN A 326 0.55 11.74 16.61
CA GLN A 326 -0.76 11.98 15.97
C GLN A 326 -1.66 12.85 16.86
N THR A 327 -1.22 14.10 17.10
CA THR A 327 -1.94 15.11 17.86
C THR A 327 -2.00 16.43 17.09
N PRO A 328 -3.05 17.27 17.28
CA PRO A 328 -3.13 18.58 16.64
C PRO A 328 -1.92 19.48 16.98
N ALA A 329 -1.44 19.43 18.22
CA ALA A 329 -0.29 20.22 18.66
C ALA A 329 1.00 19.85 17.90
N SER A 330 1.24 18.56 17.67
CA SER A 330 2.40 18.08 16.91
C SER A 330 2.31 18.47 15.43
N VAL A 331 1.11 18.45 14.83
CA VAL A 331 0.86 18.92 13.46
C VAL A 331 1.10 20.44 13.35
N ILE A 332 0.59 21.23 14.30
CA ILE A 332 0.82 22.69 14.36
C ILE A 332 2.31 23.01 14.42
N ALA A 333 3.05 22.33 15.31
CA ALA A 333 4.49 22.52 15.42
C ALA A 333 5.23 22.23 14.11
N ALA A 334 4.82 21.16 13.37
CA ALA A 334 5.40 20.81 12.08
C ALA A 334 5.01 21.80 10.97
N ILE A 335 3.79 22.34 10.96
CA ILE A 335 3.38 23.40 10.03
C ILE A 335 4.23 24.66 10.27
N LEU A 336 4.38 25.10 11.50
CA LEU A 336 5.20 26.28 11.84
C LEU A 336 6.69 26.06 11.53
N GLN A 337 7.21 24.85 11.75
CA GLN A 337 8.56 24.48 11.34
C GLN A 337 8.69 24.55 9.81
N PHE A 338 7.76 23.98 9.07
CA PHE A 338 7.75 24.04 7.61
C PHE A 338 7.75 25.49 7.13
N GLU A 339 6.85 26.33 7.63
CA GLU A 339 6.73 27.74 7.26
C GLU A 339 8.00 28.55 7.56
N SER A 340 8.76 28.19 8.58
CA SER A 340 10.02 28.86 8.93
C SER A 340 11.20 28.52 8.02
N VAL A 341 11.07 27.46 7.20
CA VAL A 341 12.13 26.95 6.31
C VAL A 341 11.61 26.63 4.91
N GLU A 342 10.46 27.19 4.53
CA GLU A 342 9.76 26.87 3.27
C GLU A 342 10.64 27.18 2.05
N ASP A 343 11.48 28.20 2.12
CA ASP A 343 12.44 28.59 1.10
C ASP A 343 13.56 27.57 0.84
N GLN A 344 13.75 26.62 1.75
CA GLN A 344 14.75 25.54 1.59
C GLN A 344 14.21 24.33 0.79
N PHE A 345 12.93 24.29 0.51
CA PHE A 345 12.33 23.25 -0.32
C PHE A 345 12.40 23.64 -1.79
N ASN A 346 13.10 22.81 -2.57
CA ASN A 346 13.28 23.01 -4.00
C ASN A 346 12.36 22.07 -4.79
N PRO A 347 11.27 22.56 -5.43
CA PRO A 347 10.33 21.71 -6.15
C PRO A 347 10.96 20.78 -7.20
N PRO A 348 11.93 21.21 -8.04
CA PRO A 348 12.67 20.31 -8.94
C PRO A 348 13.40 19.15 -8.23
N GLU A 349 14.00 19.40 -7.07
CA GLU A 349 14.68 18.35 -6.30
C GLU A 349 13.68 17.38 -5.65
N ILE A 350 12.56 17.89 -5.16
CA ILE A 350 11.45 17.08 -4.61
C ILE A 350 10.89 16.16 -5.71
N GLN A 351 10.66 16.70 -6.90
CA GLN A 351 10.20 15.93 -8.05
C GLN A 351 11.22 14.84 -8.42
N ARG A 352 12.52 15.19 -8.49
CA ARG A 352 13.58 14.22 -8.78
C ARG A 352 13.61 13.08 -7.75
N HIS A 353 13.37 13.39 -6.47
CA HIS A 353 13.28 12.39 -5.43
C HIS A 353 12.13 11.41 -5.69
N ALA A 354 10.97 11.90 -6.13
CA ALA A 354 9.81 11.05 -6.41
C ALA A 354 10.04 10.07 -7.57
N HIS A 355 10.89 10.39 -8.56
CA HIS A 355 11.18 9.54 -9.71
C HIS A 355 11.79 8.17 -9.34
N GLN A 356 12.43 8.03 -8.18
CA GLN A 356 12.92 6.72 -7.74
C GLN A 356 11.79 5.70 -7.47
N PHE A 357 10.56 6.16 -7.35
CA PHE A 357 9.36 5.35 -7.15
C PHE A 357 8.50 5.20 -8.42
N ASP A 358 9.03 5.66 -9.55
CA ASP A 358 8.32 5.61 -10.83
C ASP A 358 7.94 4.19 -11.24
N THR A 359 6.87 4.07 -12.01
CA THR A 359 6.37 2.80 -12.54
C THR A 359 7.45 2.05 -13.32
N SER A 360 8.30 2.74 -14.09
CA SER A 360 9.40 2.13 -14.85
C SER A 360 10.47 1.49 -13.95
N VAL A 361 10.76 2.12 -12.81
CA VAL A 361 11.68 1.57 -11.80
C VAL A 361 11.10 0.32 -11.16
N PHE A 362 9.80 0.32 -10.83
CA PHE A 362 9.11 -0.85 -10.33
C PHE A 362 9.18 -2.01 -11.33
N VAL A 363 8.82 -1.77 -12.59
CA VAL A 363 8.84 -2.78 -13.66
C VAL A 363 10.23 -3.39 -13.82
N SER A 364 11.26 -2.55 -13.91
CA SER A 364 12.64 -3.02 -14.04
C SER A 364 13.09 -3.88 -12.85
N ARG A 365 12.79 -3.44 -11.61
CA ARG A 365 13.15 -4.20 -10.41
C ARG A 365 12.38 -5.51 -10.29
N MET A 366 11.10 -5.52 -10.67
CA MET A 366 10.27 -6.72 -10.67
C MET A 366 10.77 -7.75 -11.69
N HIS A 367 11.05 -7.36 -12.94
CA HIS A 367 11.63 -8.25 -13.94
C HIS A 367 12.94 -8.85 -13.45
N ASN A 368 13.89 -8.01 -13.03
CA ASN A 368 15.18 -8.47 -12.52
C ASN A 368 15.07 -9.42 -11.32
N TYR A 369 14.05 -9.23 -10.48
CA TYR A 369 13.82 -10.12 -9.33
C TYR A 369 13.25 -11.46 -9.79
N VAL A 370 12.21 -11.45 -10.63
CA VAL A 370 11.56 -12.66 -11.15
C VAL A 370 12.55 -13.51 -11.94
N ASP A 371 13.33 -12.89 -12.85
CA ASP A 371 14.33 -13.58 -13.66
C ASP A 371 15.38 -14.29 -12.79
N ARG A 372 15.92 -13.60 -11.79
CA ARG A 372 16.87 -14.22 -10.84
C ARG A 372 16.28 -15.38 -10.05
N GLN A 373 14.99 -15.31 -9.67
CA GLN A 373 14.34 -16.41 -8.95
C GLN A 373 14.12 -17.61 -9.88
N LEU A 374 13.77 -17.38 -11.14
CA LEU A 374 13.63 -18.43 -12.16
C LEU A 374 14.97 -19.11 -12.45
N GLU A 375 16.04 -18.33 -12.64
CA GLU A 375 17.40 -18.86 -12.84
C GLU A 375 17.85 -19.72 -11.65
N LYS A 376 17.68 -19.22 -10.44
CA LYS A 376 18.01 -19.96 -9.21
C LYS A 376 17.28 -21.30 -9.16
N ARG A 377 15.97 -21.30 -9.43
CA ARG A 377 15.16 -22.53 -9.42
C ARG A 377 15.61 -23.53 -10.47
N GLN A 378 16.06 -23.07 -11.64
CA GLN A 378 16.62 -23.95 -12.68
C GLN A 378 17.92 -24.62 -12.23
N VAL A 379 18.79 -23.88 -11.57
CA VAL A 379 20.06 -24.40 -11.03
C VAL A 379 19.78 -25.45 -9.95
N ASP A 380 18.91 -25.13 -8.97
CA ASP A 380 18.54 -26.05 -7.90
C ASP A 380 17.99 -27.39 -8.45
N ARG A 381 17.17 -27.34 -9.50
CA ARG A 381 16.62 -28.54 -10.18
C ARG A 381 17.70 -29.38 -10.87
N VAL A 382 18.66 -28.75 -11.52
CA VAL A 382 19.76 -29.47 -12.18
C VAL A 382 20.62 -30.19 -11.13
N GLU A 383 20.88 -29.54 -10.01
CA GLU A 383 21.63 -30.14 -8.90
C GLU A 383 20.88 -31.31 -8.25
N GLU A 384 19.57 -31.19 -8.01
CA GLU A 384 18.73 -32.28 -7.48
C GLU A 384 18.68 -33.48 -8.44
N SER A 385 18.52 -33.23 -9.74
CA SER A 385 18.52 -34.28 -10.76
C SER A 385 19.87 -35.02 -10.84
N ALA A 386 20.97 -34.27 -10.75
CA ALA A 386 22.31 -34.86 -10.75
C ALA A 386 22.56 -35.72 -9.49
N LEU A 387 22.07 -35.26 -8.33
CA LEU A 387 22.17 -36.02 -7.09
C LEU A 387 21.35 -37.33 -7.13
N MET A 388 20.13 -37.27 -7.68
CA MET A 388 19.29 -38.46 -7.84
C MET A 388 19.92 -39.51 -8.79
N THR A 389 20.54 -39.02 -9.88
CA THR A 389 21.22 -39.91 -10.84
C THR A 389 22.50 -40.54 -10.26
N ALA A 390 23.15 -39.88 -9.29
CA ALA A 390 24.35 -40.38 -8.64
C ALA A 390 24.05 -41.42 -7.53
N VAL A 391 22.82 -41.55 -7.07
CA VAL A 391 22.37 -42.47 -6.01
C VAL A 391 21.72 -43.75 -6.59
N THR A 392 21.36 -43.73 -7.86
CA THR A 392 20.89 -44.92 -8.62
C THR A 392 22.02 -45.59 -9.36
#